data_cd7ea2a314b5eb370789da5c3e8b3447
#
_entry.id   cd7ea2a314b5eb370789da5c3e8b3447
#
_cell.length_a   1.000
_cell.length_b   1.000
_cell.length_c   1.000
_cell.angle_alpha   90.00
_cell.angle_beta   90.00
_cell.angle_gamma   90.00
#
_symmetry.space_group_name_H-M   'P 1'
#
loop_
_entity.id
_entity.type
_entity.pdbx_description
1 polymer ?
#
loop_
_entity_poly.entity_id
_entity_poly.type
_entity_poly.pdbx_seq_one_letter_code
_entity_poly.pdbx_strand_id
1 'polypeptide(L)'
;ETAEETSTTTLTTKGREICMSEKEKNIVPSTAEAEMSEEEKQKLLEQFDKESKTRKFGSPILKKAYRVFAIIVTLYHLIFASGLYMPETLKHRSIHVGMILILAFMLYPATKKASRKVIAWYDYVFIALSAAVPIYMCVDYVNIINRAGKPDMMDVVIGTLLTLVVLEATRRVCGMALPIISIIFMIYSLMGTKQGLIPIDVPGIFLHRGYTWQKLMSHFFSNTEGIYGSSVNVASTYIFLFIAFGEVMNKCGMGQFFNDFANAIAGGTKGGPAKVAVVASGLLGMINGAAVAVVVTTGSFTIPLMKKSGYDDEFAGAVVATGSVGGQLMPPVMGAAAFIMADTLGMKYNELLLSAIIPAVIYYMGILFQIQMRAEKMGMQGTPKDQLPKMSQVMKEYGHLALPIIF
;
A
#
# COMPACT_ATOMS: atom_id res chain seq x y z
N GLU A 1 -11.48 -57.58 -16.78
CA GLU A 1 -10.21 -56.88 -16.44
C GLU A 1 -10.22 -55.51 -17.08
N THR A 2 -11.01 -54.58 -16.56
CA THR A 2 -10.87 -53.11 -16.74
C THR A 2 -11.98 -52.42 -15.94
N ALA A 3 -11.85 -52.30 -14.64
CA ALA A 3 -12.77 -51.52 -13.82
C ALA A 3 -12.21 -51.27 -12.41
N GLU A 4 -11.05 -50.57 -12.26
CA GLU A 4 -10.57 -50.23 -10.93
C GLU A 4 -9.67 -48.96 -10.83
N GLU A 5 -9.67 -48.07 -11.84
CA GLU A 5 -8.85 -46.85 -11.79
C GLU A 5 -9.60 -45.50 -11.89
N THR A 6 -10.91 -45.48 -11.64
CA THR A 6 -11.73 -44.26 -11.74
C THR A 6 -12.35 -43.80 -10.42
N SER A 7 -11.89 -44.29 -9.27
CA SER A 7 -12.58 -44.01 -7.98
C SER A 7 -11.87 -43.06 -7.01
N THR A 8 -10.69 -42.56 -7.31
CA THR A 8 -9.92 -41.74 -6.36
C THR A 8 -9.89 -40.24 -6.67
N THR A 9 -10.35 -39.80 -7.82
CA THR A 9 -10.33 -38.35 -8.16
C THR A 9 -11.67 -37.64 -7.93
N THR A 10 -12.73 -38.37 -7.64
CA THR A 10 -14.09 -37.84 -7.43
C THR A 10 -14.44 -37.53 -5.97
N LEU A 11 -13.60 -37.93 -5.02
CA LEU A 11 -13.89 -37.74 -3.59
C LEU A 11 -13.38 -36.39 -3.01
N THR A 12 -12.54 -35.66 -3.73
CA THR A 12 -12.01 -34.35 -3.26
C THR A 12 -12.85 -33.16 -3.68
N THR A 13 -13.68 -33.30 -4.70
CA THR A 13 -14.62 -32.24 -5.15
C THR A 13 -15.95 -32.30 -4.41
N LYS A 14 -16.41 -33.47 -4.01
CA LYS A 14 -17.69 -33.65 -3.32
C LYS A 14 -17.65 -33.24 -1.84
N GLY A 15 -16.50 -33.23 -1.21
CA GLY A 15 -16.31 -32.79 0.20
C GLY A 15 -16.33 -31.28 0.39
N ARG A 16 -16.22 -30.45 -0.66
CA ARG A 16 -16.34 -28.99 -0.60
C ARG A 16 -17.77 -28.48 -0.84
N GLU A 17 -18.61 -29.26 -1.48
CA GLU A 17 -20.01 -28.89 -1.74
C GLU A 17 -20.95 -29.19 -0.55
N ILE A 18 -20.55 -30.01 0.42
CA ILE A 18 -21.41 -30.42 1.55
C ILE A 18 -21.39 -29.41 2.72
N CYS A 19 -20.48 -28.42 2.71
CA CYS A 19 -20.40 -27.39 3.76
C CYS A 19 -21.09 -26.07 3.42
N MET A 20 -21.71 -25.95 2.26
CA MET A 20 -22.58 -24.79 1.93
C MET A 20 -24.02 -25.17 2.26
N SER A 21 -24.52 -24.64 3.36
CA SER A 21 -25.91 -24.88 3.81
C SER A 21 -26.89 -24.36 2.76
N GLU A 22 -28.00 -25.08 2.57
CA GLU A 22 -29.10 -24.67 1.67
C GLU A 22 -29.70 -23.28 1.98
N LYS A 23 -29.30 -22.65 3.06
CA LYS A 23 -29.66 -21.25 3.40
C LYS A 23 -28.91 -20.20 2.63
N GLU A 24 -27.74 -20.52 2.04
CA GLU A 24 -26.99 -19.58 1.19
C GLU A 24 -27.55 -19.41 -0.22
N LYS A 25 -28.43 -20.31 -0.66
CA LYS A 25 -29.06 -20.23 -2.00
C LYS A 25 -30.21 -19.23 -2.13
N ASN A 26 -30.67 -18.64 -1.02
CA ASN A 26 -31.80 -17.70 -1.03
C ASN A 26 -31.45 -16.26 -0.65
N ILE A 27 -30.16 -15.89 -0.61
CA ILE A 27 -29.71 -14.51 -0.43
C ILE A 27 -29.38 -13.93 -1.81
N VAL A 28 -30.39 -13.31 -2.39
CA VAL A 28 -30.38 -12.32 -3.50
C VAL A 28 -29.50 -12.65 -4.71
N PRO A 29 -30.06 -13.11 -5.81
CA PRO A 29 -29.35 -13.17 -7.10
C PRO A 29 -29.38 -11.79 -7.75
N SER A 30 -28.56 -10.85 -7.34
CA SER A 30 -28.47 -9.55 -8.05
C SER A 30 -27.06 -9.02 -8.26
N THR A 31 -26.03 -9.64 -7.71
CA THR A 31 -24.65 -9.17 -7.87
C THR A 31 -23.71 -10.17 -8.54
N ALA A 32 -24.11 -11.41 -8.74
CA ALA A 32 -23.22 -12.48 -9.21
C ALA A 32 -22.80 -12.38 -10.69
N GLU A 33 -23.47 -11.58 -11.52
CA GLU A 33 -23.13 -11.46 -12.95
C GLU A 33 -22.17 -10.31 -13.31
N ALA A 34 -21.75 -9.50 -12.35
CA ALA A 34 -20.90 -8.34 -12.60
C ALA A 34 -19.60 -8.32 -11.80
N GLU A 35 -19.30 -9.33 -11.00
CA GLU A 35 -18.02 -9.37 -10.29
C GLU A 35 -16.90 -9.83 -11.23
N MET A 36 -16.01 -8.89 -11.54
CA MET A 36 -14.75 -9.22 -12.21
C MET A 36 -13.99 -10.26 -11.39
N SER A 37 -13.46 -11.29 -12.09
CA SER A 37 -12.61 -12.28 -11.45
C SER A 37 -11.37 -11.61 -10.82
N GLU A 38 -10.80 -12.21 -9.77
CA GLU A 38 -9.58 -11.72 -9.14
C GLU A 38 -8.41 -11.61 -10.15
N GLU A 39 -8.39 -12.46 -11.18
CA GLU A 39 -7.42 -12.37 -12.27
C GLU A 39 -7.63 -11.15 -13.17
N GLU A 40 -8.87 -10.77 -13.44
CA GLU A 40 -9.19 -9.57 -14.23
C GLU A 40 -8.90 -8.29 -13.44
N LYS A 41 -9.25 -8.24 -12.16
CA LYS A 41 -8.86 -7.15 -11.24
C LYS A 41 -7.35 -6.98 -11.20
N GLN A 42 -6.60 -8.08 -11.10
CA GLN A 42 -5.15 -8.03 -11.07
C GLN A 42 -4.55 -7.60 -12.42
N LYS A 43 -5.15 -7.98 -13.56
CA LYS A 43 -4.71 -7.50 -14.89
C LYS A 43 -4.94 -6.01 -15.04
N LEU A 44 -6.06 -5.48 -14.56
CA LEU A 44 -6.32 -4.03 -14.55
C LEU A 44 -5.32 -3.29 -13.66
N LEU A 45 -5.07 -3.75 -12.45
CA LEU A 45 -4.03 -3.19 -11.58
C LEU A 45 -2.68 -3.17 -12.29
N GLU A 46 -2.26 -4.27 -12.90
CA GLU A 46 -1.00 -4.34 -13.65
C GLU A 46 -0.94 -3.39 -14.86
N GLN A 47 -2.08 -3.03 -15.43
CA GLN A 47 -2.15 -2.12 -16.57
C GLN A 47 -1.97 -0.66 -16.17
N PHE A 48 -2.63 -0.23 -15.11
CA PHE A 48 -2.70 1.17 -14.71
C PHE A 48 -1.74 1.53 -13.58
N ASP A 49 -1.44 0.59 -12.70
CA ASP A 49 -0.51 0.80 -11.59
C ASP A 49 0.85 0.15 -11.88
N LYS A 50 1.92 0.97 -11.78
CA LYS A 50 3.28 0.48 -11.98
C LYS A 50 3.75 -0.39 -10.83
N GLU A 51 3.28 -0.12 -9.62
CA GLU A 51 3.66 -0.83 -8.41
C GLU A 51 3.13 -2.27 -8.38
N SER A 52 2.02 -2.54 -9.08
CA SER A 52 1.45 -3.90 -9.18
C SER A 52 2.15 -4.82 -10.20
N LYS A 53 3.13 -4.31 -10.98
CA LYS A 53 3.86 -5.07 -12.02
C LYS A 53 4.92 -6.01 -11.43
N THR A 54 4.53 -6.88 -10.56
CA THR A 54 5.41 -7.84 -9.89
C THR A 54 5.72 -9.08 -10.72
N ARG A 55 6.76 -9.83 -10.32
CA ARG A 55 7.10 -11.13 -10.89
C ARG A 55 6.08 -12.20 -10.48
N LYS A 56 5.75 -13.05 -11.46
CA LYS A 56 4.97 -14.29 -11.25
C LYS A 56 5.95 -15.46 -11.35
N PHE A 57 6.52 -15.88 -10.21
CA PHE A 57 7.56 -16.91 -10.18
C PHE A 57 7.10 -18.22 -10.86
N GLY A 58 7.86 -18.67 -11.84
CA GLY A 58 7.63 -19.96 -12.51
C GLY A 58 8.15 -21.15 -11.73
N SER A 59 9.17 -20.95 -10.88
CA SER A 59 9.75 -22.00 -10.04
C SER A 59 9.04 -22.09 -8.69
N PRO A 60 8.62 -23.30 -8.24
CA PRO A 60 8.02 -23.51 -6.93
C PRO A 60 8.99 -23.17 -5.80
N ILE A 61 10.30 -23.38 -6.00
CA ILE A 61 11.35 -23.10 -5.02
C ILE A 61 11.44 -21.59 -4.78
N LEU A 62 11.50 -20.77 -5.85
CA LEU A 62 11.54 -19.31 -5.73
C LEU A 62 10.27 -18.76 -5.07
N LYS A 63 9.11 -19.32 -5.42
CA LYS A 63 7.83 -18.95 -4.80
C LYS A 63 7.83 -19.25 -3.30
N LYS A 64 8.38 -20.41 -2.92
CA LYS A 64 8.51 -20.81 -1.50
C LYS A 64 9.51 -19.92 -0.77
N ALA A 65 10.67 -19.65 -1.35
CA ALA A 65 11.70 -18.76 -0.78
C ALA A 65 11.17 -17.35 -0.54
N TYR A 66 10.51 -16.76 -1.53
CA TYR A 66 9.84 -15.46 -1.40
C TYR A 66 8.81 -15.46 -0.26
N ARG A 67 7.94 -16.48 -0.21
CA ARG A 67 6.90 -16.59 0.82
C ARG A 67 7.49 -16.69 2.22
N VAL A 68 8.51 -17.55 2.39
CA VAL A 68 9.20 -17.71 3.68
C VAL A 68 9.86 -16.40 4.10
N PHE A 69 10.54 -15.71 3.18
CA PHE A 69 11.17 -14.44 3.49
C PHE A 69 10.13 -13.35 3.85
N ALA A 70 9.01 -13.27 3.13
CA ALA A 70 7.91 -12.36 3.45
C ALA A 70 7.31 -12.63 4.85
N ILE A 71 7.18 -13.91 5.23
CA ILE A 71 6.75 -14.28 6.58
C ILE A 71 7.77 -13.83 7.64
N ILE A 72 9.07 -14.00 7.39
CA ILE A 72 10.12 -13.51 8.30
C ILE A 72 10.05 -12.00 8.48
N VAL A 73 9.87 -11.26 7.40
CA VAL A 73 9.71 -9.78 7.44
C VAL A 73 8.49 -9.40 8.29
N THR A 74 7.37 -10.06 8.09
CA THR A 74 6.14 -9.78 8.85
C THR A 74 6.32 -10.12 10.34
N LEU A 75 6.90 -11.27 10.64
CA LEU A 75 7.17 -11.68 12.03
C LEU A 75 8.14 -10.72 12.74
N TYR A 76 9.17 -10.26 12.07
CA TYR A 76 10.10 -9.28 12.62
C TYR A 76 9.35 -8.00 13.07
N HIS A 77 8.50 -7.45 12.22
CA HIS A 77 7.75 -6.23 12.55
C HIS A 77 6.69 -6.45 13.64
N LEU A 78 6.07 -7.64 13.68
CA LEU A 78 5.14 -7.99 14.76
C LEU A 78 5.87 -8.14 16.12
N ILE A 79 7.06 -8.77 16.13
CA ILE A 79 7.89 -8.90 17.33
C ILE A 79 8.36 -7.52 17.80
N PHE A 80 8.77 -6.65 16.87
CA PHE A 80 9.12 -5.26 17.18
C PHE A 80 7.91 -4.51 17.78
N ALA A 81 6.76 -4.58 17.16
CA ALA A 81 5.54 -3.92 17.62
C ALA A 81 5.04 -4.43 18.98
N SER A 82 5.26 -5.70 19.29
CA SER A 82 4.91 -6.29 20.60
C SER A 82 5.83 -5.83 21.74
N GLY A 83 6.94 -5.14 21.43
CA GLY A 83 7.93 -4.73 22.42
C GLY A 83 8.86 -5.84 22.92
N LEU A 84 8.74 -7.07 22.38
CA LEU A 84 9.60 -8.21 22.77
C LEU A 84 11.05 -8.01 22.34
N TYR A 85 11.28 -7.33 21.23
CA TYR A 85 12.60 -7.01 20.71
C TYR A 85 12.61 -5.58 20.16
N MET A 86 13.34 -4.69 20.81
CA MET A 86 13.42 -3.28 20.47
C MET A 86 14.88 -2.89 20.20
N PRO A 87 15.41 -3.12 18.99
CA PRO A 87 16.73 -2.67 18.61
C PRO A 87 16.78 -1.13 18.55
N GLU A 88 17.97 -0.57 18.62
CA GLU A 88 18.17 0.87 18.47
C GLU A 88 17.60 1.39 17.16
N THR A 89 17.08 2.59 17.16
CA THR A 89 16.32 3.20 16.06
C THR A 89 17.00 3.06 14.70
N LEU A 90 18.29 3.33 14.62
CA LEU A 90 19.03 3.26 13.36
C LEU A 90 19.20 1.81 12.86
N LYS A 91 19.43 0.85 13.78
CA LYS A 91 19.46 -0.57 13.46
C LYS A 91 18.12 -1.04 12.92
N HIS A 92 17.02 -0.70 13.62
CA HIS A 92 15.67 -1.08 13.20
C HIS A 92 15.36 -0.58 11.79
N ARG A 93 15.62 0.71 11.53
CA ARG A 93 15.38 1.33 10.22
C ARG A 93 16.25 0.69 9.13
N SER A 94 17.52 0.39 9.43
CA SER A 94 18.42 -0.27 8.49
C SER A 94 17.97 -1.69 8.15
N ILE A 95 17.55 -2.47 9.15
CA ILE A 95 17.01 -3.83 8.96
C ILE A 95 15.73 -3.76 8.11
N HIS A 96 14.82 -2.85 8.42
CA HIS A 96 13.60 -2.65 7.63
C HIS A 96 13.91 -2.35 6.17
N VAL A 97 14.74 -1.33 5.91
CA VAL A 97 15.13 -0.94 4.54
C VAL A 97 15.77 -2.10 3.81
N GLY A 98 16.72 -2.82 4.44
CA GLY A 98 17.37 -3.97 3.84
C GLY A 98 16.39 -5.07 3.45
N MET A 99 15.47 -5.43 4.34
CA MET A 99 14.44 -6.44 4.08
C MET A 99 13.48 -6.03 2.95
N ILE A 100 13.04 -4.77 2.93
CA ILE A 100 12.15 -4.27 1.87
C ILE A 100 12.88 -4.19 0.53
N LEU A 101 14.15 -3.78 0.50
CA LEU A 101 14.97 -3.80 -0.71
C LEU A 101 15.15 -5.22 -1.27
N ILE A 102 15.41 -6.21 -0.42
CA ILE A 102 15.49 -7.62 -0.83
C ILE A 102 14.16 -8.04 -1.49
N LEU A 103 13.01 -7.76 -0.85
CA LEU A 103 11.69 -8.05 -1.42
C LEU A 103 11.46 -7.32 -2.75
N ALA A 104 11.87 -6.04 -2.83
CA ALA A 104 11.74 -5.26 -4.06
C ALA A 104 12.53 -5.89 -5.22
N PHE A 105 13.79 -6.30 -5.02
CA PHE A 105 14.59 -6.94 -6.06
C PHE A 105 14.11 -8.37 -6.40
N MET A 106 13.52 -9.07 -5.47
CA MET A 106 12.85 -10.34 -5.76
C MET A 106 11.61 -10.13 -6.63
N LEU A 107 10.78 -9.12 -6.32
CA LEU A 107 9.47 -8.92 -6.96
C LEU A 107 9.53 -8.13 -8.26
N TYR A 108 10.36 -7.06 -8.33
CA TYR A 108 10.34 -6.12 -9.44
C TYR A 108 11.49 -6.40 -10.44
N PRO A 109 11.18 -6.71 -11.71
CA PRO A 109 12.20 -6.92 -12.73
C PRO A 109 12.87 -5.59 -13.11
N ALA A 110 14.14 -5.63 -13.50
CA ALA A 110 14.93 -4.43 -13.85
C ALA A 110 14.38 -3.67 -15.08
N THR A 111 13.78 -4.37 -16.04
CA THR A 111 13.22 -3.79 -17.26
C THR A 111 11.90 -4.44 -17.63
N LYS A 112 11.08 -3.74 -18.45
CA LYS A 112 9.81 -4.27 -18.98
C LYS A 112 9.98 -5.54 -19.83
N LYS A 113 11.16 -5.74 -20.42
CA LYS A 113 11.49 -6.92 -21.27
C LYS A 113 12.06 -8.09 -20.45
N ALA A 114 12.46 -7.86 -19.19
CA ALA A 114 13.03 -8.91 -18.36
C ALA A 114 11.99 -9.98 -18.02
N SER A 115 12.42 -11.23 -17.91
CA SER A 115 11.56 -12.35 -17.56
C SER A 115 10.88 -12.12 -16.20
N ARG A 116 9.58 -12.29 -16.16
CA ARG A 116 8.79 -12.24 -14.91
C ARG A 116 8.76 -13.59 -14.17
N LYS A 117 9.30 -14.66 -14.76
CA LYS A 117 9.25 -16.00 -14.19
C LYS A 117 10.49 -16.35 -13.36
N VAL A 118 11.62 -15.69 -13.63
CA VAL A 118 12.93 -16.01 -13.03
C VAL A 118 13.58 -14.73 -12.51
N ILE A 119 14.36 -14.84 -11.43
CA ILE A 119 15.23 -13.76 -10.94
C ILE A 119 16.50 -13.74 -11.82
N ALA A 120 16.85 -12.59 -12.37
CA ALA A 120 18.06 -12.44 -13.17
C ALA A 120 19.29 -12.46 -12.27
N TRP A 121 20.46 -12.85 -12.84
CA TRP A 121 21.71 -12.98 -12.07
C TRP A 121 22.13 -11.67 -11.38
N TYR A 122 21.95 -10.54 -12.02
CA TYR A 122 22.27 -9.24 -11.44
C TYR A 122 21.36 -8.85 -10.27
N ASP A 123 20.15 -9.39 -10.20
CA ASP A 123 19.26 -9.14 -9.07
C ASP A 123 19.74 -9.82 -7.79
N TYR A 124 20.43 -10.97 -7.91
CA TYR A 124 21.08 -11.60 -6.75
C TYR A 124 22.20 -10.72 -6.18
N VAL A 125 22.92 -9.97 -7.04
CA VAL A 125 23.91 -8.98 -6.57
C VAL A 125 23.24 -7.88 -5.77
N PHE A 126 22.14 -7.30 -6.28
CA PHE A 126 21.38 -6.29 -5.54
C PHE A 126 20.79 -6.83 -4.23
N ILE A 127 20.31 -8.06 -4.22
CA ILE A 127 19.83 -8.73 -3.01
C ILE A 127 20.97 -8.88 -1.98
N ALA A 128 22.15 -9.32 -2.42
CA ALA A 128 23.32 -9.45 -1.55
C ALA A 128 23.77 -8.10 -0.98
N LEU A 129 23.83 -7.05 -1.81
CA LEU A 129 24.15 -5.69 -1.37
C LEU A 129 23.10 -5.15 -0.39
N SER A 130 21.81 -5.42 -0.64
CA SER A 130 20.72 -5.03 0.27
C SER A 130 20.80 -5.72 1.63
N ALA A 131 21.34 -6.93 1.69
CA ALA A 131 21.59 -7.65 2.94
C ALA A 131 22.88 -7.18 3.64
N ALA A 132 23.92 -6.83 2.89
CA ALA A 132 25.21 -6.39 3.45
C ALA A 132 25.09 -5.11 4.27
N VAL A 133 24.25 -4.15 3.84
CA VAL A 133 24.06 -2.86 4.50
C VAL A 133 23.55 -2.99 5.94
N PRO A 134 22.41 -3.66 6.23
CA PRO A 134 21.96 -3.83 7.61
C PRO A 134 22.87 -4.73 8.44
N ILE A 135 23.55 -5.70 7.83
CA ILE A 135 24.54 -6.53 8.53
C ILE A 135 25.68 -5.64 9.03
N TYR A 136 26.27 -4.81 8.17
CA TYR A 136 27.31 -3.86 8.58
C TYR A 136 26.82 -2.90 9.67
N MET A 137 25.60 -2.34 9.50
CA MET A 137 25.00 -1.47 10.52
C MET A 137 24.82 -2.16 11.86
N CYS A 138 24.44 -3.44 11.89
CA CYS A 138 24.26 -4.18 13.14
C CYS A 138 25.60 -4.52 13.82
N VAL A 139 26.61 -4.89 13.03
CA VAL A 139 27.92 -5.33 13.53
C VAL A 139 28.76 -4.16 14.05
N ASP A 140 28.83 -3.07 13.27
CA ASP A 140 29.72 -1.94 13.57
C ASP A 140 28.98 -0.71 14.16
N TYR A 141 27.75 -0.92 14.64
CA TYR A 141 26.86 0.14 15.10
C TYR A 141 27.51 1.13 16.08
N VAL A 142 28.17 0.62 17.11
CA VAL A 142 28.79 1.47 18.17
C VAL A 142 29.88 2.35 17.56
N ASN A 143 30.69 1.81 16.67
CA ASN A 143 31.74 2.57 16.02
C ASN A 143 31.19 3.60 15.05
N ILE A 144 30.13 3.24 14.28
CA ILE A 144 29.43 4.17 13.36
C ILE A 144 28.92 5.39 14.13
N ILE A 145 28.27 5.19 15.28
CA ILE A 145 27.75 6.28 16.12
C ILE A 145 28.91 7.13 16.70
N ASN A 146 29.96 6.48 17.18
CA ASN A 146 31.12 7.18 17.74
C ASN A 146 31.91 7.99 16.69
N ARG A 147 31.85 7.57 15.41
CA ARG A 147 32.46 8.27 14.26
C ARG A 147 31.53 9.32 13.64
N ALA A 148 30.37 9.64 14.26
CA ALA A 148 29.40 10.57 13.70
C ALA A 148 30.07 11.90 13.27
N GLY A 149 29.89 12.28 12.01
CA GLY A 149 30.51 13.48 11.40
C GLY A 149 31.93 13.29 10.86
N LYS A 150 32.60 12.16 11.14
CA LYS A 150 33.91 11.79 10.57
C LYS A 150 33.85 10.35 10.06
N PRO A 151 33.16 10.09 8.95
CA PRO A 151 32.97 8.72 8.46
C PRO A 151 34.29 8.08 8.05
N ASP A 152 34.43 6.80 8.38
CA ASP A 152 35.49 5.97 7.84
C ASP A 152 35.25 5.65 6.35
N MET A 153 36.30 5.23 5.64
CA MET A 153 36.19 4.87 4.22
C MET A 153 35.12 3.78 4.01
N MET A 154 34.99 2.84 4.95
CA MET A 154 33.98 1.77 4.88
C MET A 154 32.56 2.33 5.01
N ASP A 155 32.33 3.29 5.88
CA ASP A 155 31.03 3.97 6.02
C ASP A 155 30.63 4.67 4.73
N VAL A 156 31.59 5.31 4.06
CA VAL A 156 31.38 5.99 2.77
C VAL A 156 31.06 4.98 1.65
N VAL A 157 31.76 3.87 1.59
CA VAL A 157 31.50 2.81 0.59
C VAL A 157 30.11 2.21 0.81
N ILE A 158 29.77 1.83 2.03
CA ILE A 158 28.45 1.24 2.35
C ILE A 158 27.31 2.26 2.13
N GLY A 159 27.52 3.53 2.51
CA GLY A 159 26.55 4.61 2.23
C GLY A 159 26.34 4.84 0.73
N THR A 160 27.42 4.78 -0.06
CA THR A 160 27.33 4.86 -1.52
C THR A 160 26.57 3.66 -2.11
N LEU A 161 26.88 2.45 -1.66
CA LEU A 161 26.19 1.24 -2.10
C LEU A 161 24.70 1.29 -1.72
N LEU A 162 24.37 1.69 -0.50
CA LEU A 162 22.98 1.87 -0.07
C LEU A 162 22.25 2.85 -0.98
N THR A 163 22.85 4.01 -1.27
CA THR A 163 22.25 5.03 -2.12
C THR A 163 21.97 4.50 -3.52
N LEU A 164 22.92 3.80 -4.13
CA LEU A 164 22.76 3.19 -5.45
C LEU A 164 21.66 2.12 -5.46
N VAL A 165 21.62 1.27 -4.45
CA VAL A 165 20.61 0.22 -4.31
C VAL A 165 19.21 0.82 -4.13
N VAL A 166 19.07 1.87 -3.32
CA VAL A 166 17.79 2.58 -3.12
C VAL A 166 17.33 3.27 -4.40
N LEU A 167 18.22 3.96 -5.11
CA LEU A 167 17.89 4.59 -6.40
C LEU A 167 17.43 3.56 -7.44
N GLU A 168 18.13 2.43 -7.53
CA GLU A 168 17.75 1.34 -8.44
C GLU A 168 16.39 0.70 -8.06
N ALA A 169 16.14 0.47 -6.77
CA ALA A 169 14.85 -0.03 -6.30
C ALA A 169 13.72 0.97 -6.61
N THR A 170 13.93 2.25 -6.36
CA THR A 170 12.98 3.32 -6.68
C THR A 170 12.69 3.39 -8.18
N ARG A 171 13.72 3.24 -9.02
CA ARG A 171 13.56 3.18 -10.48
C ARG A 171 12.67 2.03 -10.92
N ARG A 172 12.79 0.87 -10.26
CA ARG A 172 12.00 -0.33 -10.62
C ARG A 172 10.55 -0.22 -10.18
N VAL A 173 10.31 0.30 -9.00
CA VAL A 173 8.97 0.40 -8.39
C VAL A 173 8.23 1.62 -8.93
N CYS A 174 8.77 2.81 -8.74
CA CYS A 174 8.10 4.09 -9.05
C CYS A 174 8.41 4.63 -10.46
N GLY A 175 9.47 4.11 -11.11
CA GLY A 175 9.93 4.59 -12.43
C GLY A 175 11.06 5.61 -12.32
N MET A 176 11.41 6.25 -13.46
CA MET A 176 12.62 7.09 -13.58
C MET A 176 12.50 8.49 -12.97
N ALA A 177 11.29 9.01 -12.77
CA ALA A 177 11.11 10.40 -12.36
C ALA A 177 11.76 10.71 -10.99
N LEU A 178 11.46 9.90 -9.96
CA LEU A 178 12.00 10.09 -8.62
C LEU A 178 13.53 9.92 -8.53
N PRO A 179 14.15 8.88 -9.12
CA PRO A 179 15.62 8.78 -9.15
C PRO A 179 16.29 9.97 -9.83
N ILE A 180 15.74 10.47 -10.94
CA ILE A 180 16.32 11.63 -11.64
C ILE A 180 16.29 12.86 -10.75
N ILE A 181 15.15 13.15 -10.13
CA ILE A 181 15.02 14.26 -9.18
C ILE A 181 16.01 14.11 -8.02
N SER A 182 16.11 12.92 -7.43
CA SER A 182 17.04 12.64 -6.34
C SER A 182 18.50 12.87 -6.76
N ILE A 183 18.90 12.41 -7.96
CA ILE A 183 20.25 12.60 -8.49
C ILE A 183 20.54 14.10 -8.73
N ILE A 184 19.56 14.86 -9.24
CA ILE A 184 19.71 16.32 -9.44
C ILE A 184 19.99 17.01 -8.09
N PHE A 185 19.22 16.68 -7.04
CA PHE A 185 19.45 17.26 -5.70
C PHE A 185 20.76 16.77 -5.07
N MET A 186 21.19 15.54 -5.32
CA MET A 186 22.51 15.05 -4.90
C MET A 186 23.64 15.85 -5.57
N ILE A 187 23.56 16.07 -6.89
CA ILE A 187 24.54 16.88 -7.63
C ILE A 187 24.52 18.31 -7.10
N TYR A 188 23.32 18.88 -6.89
CA TYR A 188 23.20 20.21 -6.29
C TYR A 188 23.88 20.27 -4.92
N SER A 189 23.69 19.29 -4.04
CA SER A 189 24.34 19.24 -2.72
C SER A 189 25.88 19.18 -2.80
N LEU A 190 26.43 18.62 -3.89
CA LEU A 190 27.87 18.54 -4.12
C LEU A 190 28.47 19.81 -4.75
N MET A 191 27.63 20.73 -5.26
CA MET A 191 28.09 22.03 -5.78
C MET A 191 28.42 22.98 -4.65
N GLY A 192 29.33 23.92 -4.88
CA GLY A 192 29.70 24.97 -3.92
C GLY A 192 31.20 25.18 -3.82
N THR A 193 31.64 26.44 -3.77
CA THR A 193 33.07 26.81 -3.81
C THR A 193 33.80 26.61 -2.49
N LYS A 194 33.09 26.53 -1.35
CA LYS A 194 33.74 26.45 -0.03
C LYS A 194 34.05 25.03 0.42
N GLN A 195 33.12 24.08 0.22
CA GLN A 195 33.25 22.69 0.68
C GLN A 195 32.75 21.68 -0.35
N GLY A 196 32.20 22.14 -1.48
CA GLY A 196 31.63 21.28 -2.52
C GLY A 196 32.69 20.47 -3.27
N LEU A 197 32.33 19.28 -3.70
CA LEU A 197 33.14 18.48 -4.62
C LEU A 197 33.23 19.14 -6.01
N ILE A 198 32.16 19.84 -6.41
CA ILE A 198 32.08 20.58 -7.68
C ILE A 198 32.19 22.07 -7.36
N PRO A 199 33.30 22.75 -7.75
CA PRO A 199 33.56 24.13 -7.37
C PRO A 199 32.81 25.14 -8.24
N ILE A 200 31.47 25.01 -8.25
CA ILE A 200 30.55 25.87 -9.00
C ILE A 200 29.54 26.45 -8.00
N ASP A 201 29.47 27.79 -7.92
CA ASP A 201 28.45 28.46 -7.11
C ASP A 201 27.13 28.54 -7.88
N VAL A 202 26.08 28.17 -7.21
CA VAL A 202 24.71 28.37 -7.70
C VAL A 202 24.26 29.77 -7.29
N PRO A 203 23.82 30.62 -8.23
CA PRO A 203 23.52 32.01 -7.93
C PRO A 203 22.22 32.20 -7.15
N GLY A 204 22.13 33.32 -6.42
CA GLY A 204 20.92 33.78 -5.74
C GLY A 204 20.54 32.98 -4.51
N ILE A 205 19.25 32.72 -4.34
CA ILE A 205 18.66 32.05 -3.17
C ILE A 205 19.08 30.59 -3.02
N PHE A 206 19.65 30.00 -4.08
CA PHE A 206 20.12 28.61 -4.09
C PHE A 206 21.59 28.48 -3.64
N LEU A 207 22.25 29.59 -3.25
CA LEU A 207 23.62 29.57 -2.82
C LEU A 207 23.81 28.80 -1.52
N HIS A 208 24.71 27.81 -1.50
CA HIS A 208 25.08 27.07 -0.31
C HIS A 208 26.59 26.71 -0.31
N ARG A 209 27.08 26.21 0.83
CA ARG A 209 28.51 25.95 1.04
C ARG A 209 29.05 24.75 0.23
N GLY A 210 28.15 23.87 -0.24
CA GLY A 210 28.50 22.58 -0.80
C GLY A 210 28.88 21.53 0.24
N TYR A 211 28.90 20.27 -0.16
CA TYR A 211 29.28 19.14 0.67
C TYR A 211 30.29 18.26 -0.06
N THR A 212 31.20 17.65 0.70
CA THR A 212 32.06 16.59 0.18
C THR A 212 31.25 15.30 0.03
N TRP A 213 31.70 14.40 -0.86
CA TRP A 213 31.08 13.09 -1.03
C TRP A 213 30.98 12.30 0.29
N GLN A 214 32.05 12.30 1.06
CA GLN A 214 32.11 11.63 2.37
C GLN A 214 31.06 12.14 3.33
N LYS A 215 30.88 13.46 3.41
CA LYS A 215 29.88 14.07 4.30
C LYS A 215 28.46 13.78 3.83
N LEU A 216 28.21 13.78 2.51
CA LEU A 216 26.89 13.46 1.96
C LEU A 216 26.53 11.99 2.21
N MET A 217 27.47 11.07 2.01
CA MET A 217 27.25 9.63 2.26
C MET A 217 27.07 9.34 3.75
N SER A 218 27.82 10.01 4.62
CA SER A 218 27.61 9.92 6.07
C SER A 218 26.22 10.41 6.46
N HIS A 219 25.75 11.51 5.89
CA HIS A 219 24.38 12.00 6.12
C HIS A 219 23.32 10.99 5.71
N PHE A 220 23.50 10.32 4.58
CA PHE A 220 22.53 9.32 4.09
C PHE A 220 22.52 8.02 4.90
N PHE A 221 23.66 7.59 5.44
CA PHE A 221 23.82 6.28 6.06
C PHE A 221 23.90 6.32 7.59
N SER A 222 24.64 7.27 8.18
CA SER A 222 25.04 7.19 9.59
C SER A 222 24.09 7.90 10.56
N ASN A 223 23.05 8.56 10.09
CA ASN A 223 22.11 9.29 10.92
C ASN A 223 20.63 9.09 10.53
N THR A 224 19.73 9.66 11.31
CA THR A 224 18.30 9.55 11.15
C THR A 224 17.67 10.67 10.32
N GLU A 225 18.45 11.44 9.57
CA GLU A 225 17.98 12.56 8.74
C GLU A 225 18.08 12.25 7.24
N GLY A 226 18.93 11.29 6.85
CA GLY A 226 19.11 10.84 5.46
C GLY A 226 18.11 9.77 5.02
N ILE A 227 18.63 8.67 4.45
CA ILE A 227 17.79 7.55 3.99
C ILE A 227 16.99 6.95 5.15
N TYR A 228 17.58 6.86 6.34
CA TYR A 228 16.91 6.39 7.55
C TYR A 228 16.11 7.46 8.30
N GLY A 229 15.63 8.48 7.58
CA GLY A 229 14.89 9.61 8.12
C GLY A 229 13.47 9.27 8.59
N SER A 230 12.68 10.32 8.78
CA SER A 230 11.30 10.29 9.25
C SER A 230 10.41 9.36 8.42
N SER A 231 10.50 9.40 7.09
CA SER A 231 9.69 8.54 6.21
C SER A 231 9.94 7.04 6.45
N VAL A 232 11.20 6.63 6.64
CA VAL A 232 11.55 5.24 6.94
C VAL A 232 11.15 4.88 8.37
N ASN A 233 11.24 5.83 9.31
CA ASN A 233 10.73 5.62 10.67
C ASN A 233 9.27 5.20 10.64
N VAL A 234 8.44 6.04 10.04
CA VAL A 234 7.00 5.81 9.92
C VAL A 234 6.68 4.53 9.15
N ALA A 235 7.42 4.26 8.06
CA ALA A 235 7.24 3.05 7.28
C ALA A 235 7.52 1.77 8.09
N SER A 236 8.59 1.77 8.91
CA SER A 236 9.01 0.61 9.69
C SER A 236 8.18 0.35 10.94
N THR A 237 7.55 1.39 11.51
CA THR A 237 6.80 1.30 12.77
C THR A 237 5.30 1.21 12.56
N TYR A 238 4.73 2.05 11.72
CA TYR A 238 3.28 2.18 11.59
C TYR A 238 2.75 1.63 10.26
N ILE A 239 3.26 2.14 9.12
CA ILE A 239 2.67 1.86 7.80
C ILE A 239 2.68 0.37 7.51
N PHE A 240 3.80 -0.32 7.77
CA PHE A 240 3.91 -1.76 7.52
C PHE A 240 2.85 -2.55 8.29
N LEU A 241 2.64 -2.23 9.56
CA LEU A 241 1.67 -2.92 10.41
C LEU A 241 0.23 -2.64 9.97
N PHE A 242 -0.09 -1.39 9.62
CA PHE A 242 -1.43 -1.05 9.15
C PHE A 242 -1.75 -1.68 7.79
N ILE A 243 -0.78 -1.76 6.87
CA ILE A 243 -0.96 -2.47 5.60
C ILE A 243 -1.20 -3.97 5.85
N ALA A 244 -0.40 -4.58 6.73
CA ALA A 244 -0.59 -5.98 7.10
C ALA A 244 -1.96 -6.23 7.75
N PHE A 245 -2.38 -5.35 8.66
CA PHE A 245 -3.70 -5.38 9.29
C PHE A 245 -4.83 -5.24 8.24
N GLY A 246 -4.71 -4.25 7.34
CA GLY A 246 -5.69 -4.02 6.27
C GLY A 246 -5.87 -5.23 5.36
N GLU A 247 -4.76 -5.92 5.01
CA GLU A 247 -4.81 -7.14 4.20
C GLU A 247 -5.49 -8.31 4.94
N VAL A 248 -5.23 -8.47 6.22
CA VAL A 248 -5.92 -9.46 7.05
C VAL A 248 -7.43 -9.16 7.10
N MET A 249 -7.81 -7.92 7.36
CA MET A 249 -9.21 -7.51 7.41
C MET A 249 -9.93 -7.73 6.07
N ASN A 250 -9.27 -7.43 4.95
CA ASN A 250 -9.82 -7.72 3.62
C ASN A 250 -10.07 -9.22 3.41
N LYS A 251 -9.13 -10.07 3.84
CA LYS A 251 -9.28 -11.53 3.76
C LYS A 251 -10.37 -12.07 4.68
N CYS A 252 -10.67 -11.36 5.77
CA CYS A 252 -11.78 -11.70 6.69
C CYS A 252 -13.17 -11.30 6.15
N GLY A 253 -13.26 -10.65 4.96
CA GLY A 253 -14.54 -10.26 4.36
C GLY A 253 -14.99 -8.83 4.66
N MET A 254 -14.09 -7.96 5.13
CA MET A 254 -14.40 -6.56 5.42
C MET A 254 -14.93 -5.80 4.19
N GLY A 255 -14.46 -6.12 2.99
CA GLY A 255 -14.95 -5.51 1.75
C GLY A 255 -16.43 -5.77 1.51
N GLN A 256 -16.90 -7.01 1.76
CA GLN A 256 -18.32 -7.36 1.68
C GLN A 256 -19.14 -6.60 2.73
N PHE A 257 -18.67 -6.61 3.97
CA PHE A 257 -19.31 -5.88 5.06
C PHE A 257 -19.54 -4.40 4.73
N PHE A 258 -18.51 -3.72 4.21
CA PHE A 258 -18.63 -2.30 3.86
C PHE A 258 -19.57 -2.03 2.70
N ASN A 259 -19.64 -2.93 1.73
CA ASN A 259 -20.59 -2.84 0.65
C ASN A 259 -22.03 -2.97 1.14
N ASP A 260 -22.32 -3.99 1.92
CA ASP A 260 -23.65 -4.24 2.44
C ASP A 260 -24.08 -3.13 3.40
N PHE A 261 -23.15 -2.64 4.22
CA PHE A 261 -23.36 -1.49 5.09
C PHE A 261 -23.67 -0.19 4.30
N ALA A 262 -22.88 0.08 3.25
CA ALA A 262 -23.11 1.24 2.39
C ALA A 262 -24.47 1.14 1.66
N ASN A 263 -24.84 -0.05 1.18
CA ASN A 263 -26.11 -0.32 0.54
C ASN A 263 -27.29 -0.11 1.53
N ALA A 264 -27.15 -0.57 2.76
CA ALA A 264 -28.19 -0.41 3.79
C ALA A 264 -28.43 1.06 4.14
N ILE A 265 -27.40 1.92 4.12
CA ILE A 265 -27.52 3.35 4.47
C ILE A 265 -27.95 4.19 3.28
N ALA A 266 -27.28 4.04 2.16
CA ALA A 266 -27.37 4.98 1.04
C ALA A 266 -28.17 4.46 -0.16
N GLY A 267 -28.33 3.15 -0.30
CA GLY A 267 -28.92 2.51 -1.48
C GLY A 267 -30.35 2.95 -1.81
N GLY A 268 -31.18 3.20 -0.79
CA GLY A 268 -32.58 3.61 -0.95
C GLY A 268 -32.78 5.11 -1.26
N THR A 269 -31.73 5.90 -1.25
CA THR A 269 -31.83 7.35 -1.52
C THR A 269 -31.77 7.65 -3.02
N LYS A 270 -32.24 8.83 -3.45
CA LYS A 270 -32.08 9.27 -4.85
C LYS A 270 -30.60 9.22 -5.24
N GLY A 271 -30.31 8.57 -6.36
CA GLY A 271 -28.93 8.34 -6.78
C GLY A 271 -28.18 7.31 -5.92
N GLY A 272 -28.88 6.42 -5.24
CA GLY A 272 -28.36 5.42 -4.33
C GLY A 272 -27.09 4.70 -4.78
N PRO A 273 -27.03 4.09 -5.98
CA PRO A 273 -25.84 3.38 -6.46
C PRO A 273 -24.56 4.21 -6.44
N ALA A 274 -24.61 5.49 -6.81
CA ALA A 274 -23.43 6.36 -6.77
C ALA A 274 -23.02 6.73 -5.33
N LYS A 275 -24.01 6.97 -4.45
CA LYS A 275 -23.74 7.23 -3.03
C LYS A 275 -23.16 6.00 -2.31
N VAL A 276 -23.69 4.81 -2.63
CA VAL A 276 -23.13 3.54 -2.15
C VAL A 276 -21.67 3.40 -2.57
N ALA A 277 -21.36 3.71 -3.84
CA ALA A 277 -19.98 3.67 -4.33
C ALA A 277 -19.05 4.59 -3.52
N VAL A 278 -19.48 5.80 -3.20
CA VAL A 278 -18.69 6.75 -2.39
C VAL A 278 -18.51 6.26 -0.96
N VAL A 279 -19.59 5.82 -0.31
CA VAL A 279 -19.52 5.35 1.09
C VAL A 279 -18.68 4.08 1.20
N ALA A 280 -18.89 3.09 0.31
CA ALA A 280 -18.11 1.86 0.30
C ALA A 280 -16.62 2.11 0.00
N SER A 281 -16.33 2.98 -0.98
CA SER A 281 -14.95 3.38 -1.29
C SER A 281 -14.28 4.11 -0.14
N GLY A 282 -15.01 4.98 0.56
CA GLY A 282 -14.52 5.70 1.74
C GLY A 282 -14.17 4.75 2.88
N LEU A 283 -15.08 3.84 3.20
CA LEU A 283 -14.88 2.84 4.26
C LEU A 283 -13.74 1.86 3.94
N LEU A 284 -13.65 1.39 2.70
CA LEU A 284 -12.54 0.53 2.27
C LEU A 284 -11.21 1.28 2.23
N GLY A 285 -11.25 2.52 1.77
CA GLY A 285 -10.08 3.39 1.66
C GLY A 285 -9.46 3.75 3.01
N MET A 286 -10.30 3.92 4.05
CA MET A 286 -9.82 4.22 5.39
C MET A 286 -9.01 3.08 6.03
N ILE A 287 -9.15 1.83 5.55
CA ILE A 287 -8.36 0.69 6.03
C ILE A 287 -7.15 0.44 5.12
N ASN A 288 -7.36 0.45 3.80
CA ASN A 288 -6.30 0.11 2.84
C ASN A 288 -5.28 1.23 2.66
N GLY A 289 -5.67 2.49 2.84
CA GLY A 289 -4.81 3.65 2.59
C GLY A 289 -4.34 3.83 1.13
N ALA A 290 -4.70 2.91 0.22
CA ALA A 290 -4.26 2.87 -1.18
C ALA A 290 -5.45 3.10 -2.13
N ALA A 291 -5.61 4.33 -2.64
CA ALA A 291 -6.74 4.71 -3.50
C ALA A 291 -6.88 3.82 -4.74
N VAL A 292 -5.77 3.47 -5.42
CA VAL A 292 -5.81 2.64 -6.64
C VAL A 292 -6.39 1.25 -6.37
N ALA A 293 -5.98 0.61 -5.27
CA ALA A 293 -6.50 -0.69 -4.88
C ALA A 293 -8.00 -0.62 -4.58
N VAL A 294 -8.45 0.46 -3.92
CA VAL A 294 -9.88 0.68 -3.62
C VAL A 294 -10.68 0.92 -4.90
N VAL A 295 -10.17 1.74 -5.84
CA VAL A 295 -10.83 1.97 -7.14
C VAL A 295 -11.08 0.65 -7.87
N VAL A 296 -10.10 -0.23 -7.93
CA VAL A 296 -10.26 -1.53 -8.62
C VAL A 296 -11.21 -2.45 -7.86
N THR A 297 -11.12 -2.48 -6.54
CA THR A 297 -11.98 -3.35 -5.73
C THR A 297 -13.43 -2.89 -5.75
N THR A 298 -13.72 -1.63 -5.39
CA THR A 298 -15.10 -1.12 -5.34
C THR A 298 -15.66 -0.84 -6.73
N GLY A 299 -14.83 -0.32 -7.65
CA GLY A 299 -15.24 0.01 -9.01
C GLY A 299 -15.71 -1.18 -9.81
N SER A 300 -15.15 -2.37 -9.57
CA SER A 300 -15.50 -3.58 -10.29
C SER A 300 -16.99 -3.94 -10.19
N PHE A 301 -17.65 -3.61 -9.09
CA PHE A 301 -19.09 -3.86 -8.89
C PHE A 301 -19.93 -2.57 -8.87
N THR A 302 -19.41 -1.45 -8.38
CA THR A 302 -20.20 -0.22 -8.30
C THR A 302 -20.35 0.50 -9.63
N ILE A 303 -19.35 0.46 -10.53
CA ILE A 303 -19.45 1.06 -11.85
C ILE A 303 -20.56 0.40 -12.69
N PRO A 304 -20.62 -0.95 -12.84
CA PRO A 304 -21.72 -1.61 -13.52
C PRO A 304 -23.09 -1.30 -12.91
N LEU A 305 -23.17 -1.19 -11.58
CA LEU A 305 -24.41 -0.87 -10.89
C LEU A 305 -24.87 0.57 -11.21
N MET A 306 -23.96 1.54 -11.21
CA MET A 306 -24.27 2.92 -11.60
C MET A 306 -24.69 3.02 -13.06
N LYS A 307 -24.04 2.30 -13.98
CA LYS A 307 -24.42 2.24 -15.40
C LYS A 307 -25.82 1.67 -15.61
N LYS A 308 -26.15 0.57 -14.93
CA LYS A 308 -27.51 -0.01 -14.95
C LYS A 308 -28.56 0.98 -14.43
N SER A 309 -28.18 1.90 -13.55
CA SER A 309 -29.06 2.93 -13.01
C SER A 309 -29.16 4.19 -13.88
N GLY A 310 -28.45 4.24 -15.03
CA GLY A 310 -28.52 5.33 -15.99
C GLY A 310 -27.44 6.40 -15.88
N TYR A 311 -26.40 6.18 -15.06
CA TYR A 311 -25.22 7.06 -15.04
C TYR A 311 -24.31 6.78 -16.23
N ASP A 312 -23.72 7.84 -16.78
CA ASP A 312 -22.68 7.75 -17.81
C ASP A 312 -21.36 7.17 -17.25
N ASP A 313 -20.60 6.53 -18.12
CA ASP A 313 -19.38 5.81 -17.77
C ASP A 313 -18.34 6.72 -17.12
N GLU A 314 -18.18 7.93 -17.65
CA GLU A 314 -17.23 8.93 -17.17
C GLU A 314 -17.57 9.37 -15.74
N PHE A 315 -18.85 9.65 -15.48
CA PHE A 315 -19.28 10.04 -14.14
C PHE A 315 -19.16 8.88 -13.15
N ALA A 316 -19.53 7.67 -13.54
CA ALA A 316 -19.38 6.48 -12.68
C ALA A 316 -17.91 6.25 -12.30
N GLY A 317 -16.99 6.36 -13.27
CA GLY A 317 -15.55 6.28 -13.02
C GLY A 317 -15.04 7.40 -12.10
N ALA A 318 -15.48 8.64 -12.32
CA ALA A 318 -15.10 9.79 -11.51
C ALA A 318 -15.59 9.66 -10.05
N VAL A 319 -16.80 9.17 -9.82
CA VAL A 319 -17.38 8.95 -8.48
C VAL A 319 -16.53 7.94 -7.69
N VAL A 320 -16.18 6.80 -8.32
CA VAL A 320 -15.36 5.78 -7.66
C VAL A 320 -13.95 6.28 -7.39
N ALA A 321 -13.32 6.95 -8.37
CA ALA A 321 -11.98 7.50 -8.21
C ALA A 321 -11.93 8.53 -7.07
N THR A 322 -12.87 9.48 -7.06
CA THR A 322 -12.93 10.54 -6.03
C THR A 322 -13.24 9.94 -4.65
N GLY A 323 -14.23 9.04 -4.55
CA GLY A 323 -14.57 8.36 -3.30
C GLY A 323 -13.39 7.58 -2.71
N SER A 324 -12.62 6.91 -3.57
CA SER A 324 -11.45 6.11 -3.16
C SER A 324 -10.29 6.98 -2.68
N VAL A 325 -10.03 8.13 -3.33
CA VAL A 325 -9.00 9.08 -2.88
C VAL A 325 -9.37 9.67 -1.52
N GLY A 326 -10.64 9.98 -1.28
CA GLY A 326 -11.12 10.47 0.01
C GLY A 326 -10.87 9.50 1.16
N GLY A 327 -10.80 8.19 0.89
CA GLY A 327 -10.46 7.19 1.89
C GLY A 327 -9.09 7.40 2.54
N GLN A 328 -8.13 7.99 1.82
CA GLN A 328 -6.83 8.34 2.39
C GLN A 328 -6.88 9.49 3.41
N LEU A 329 -7.95 10.29 3.40
CA LEU A 329 -8.19 11.36 4.37
C LEU A 329 -9.03 10.88 5.56
N MET A 330 -9.74 9.75 5.40
CA MET A 330 -10.71 9.27 6.37
C MET A 330 -10.03 8.51 7.51
N PRO A 331 -10.18 8.96 8.79
CA PRO A 331 -9.75 8.18 9.94
C PRO A 331 -10.46 6.80 10.00
N PRO A 332 -9.86 5.75 10.65
CA PRO A 332 -8.73 5.82 11.57
C PRO A 332 -7.34 5.60 10.93
N VAL A 333 -7.22 4.83 9.82
CA VAL A 333 -5.88 4.48 9.31
C VAL A 333 -5.34 5.54 8.37
N MET A 334 -6.18 6.12 7.51
CA MET A 334 -5.79 7.13 6.51
C MET A 334 -4.72 6.63 5.52
N GLY A 335 -4.14 7.51 4.74
CA GLY A 335 -3.00 7.20 3.89
C GLY A 335 -1.66 7.39 4.60
N ALA A 336 -0.58 6.85 4.02
CA ALA A 336 0.78 6.95 4.55
C ALA A 336 1.23 8.40 4.86
N ALA A 337 0.72 9.38 4.12
CA ALA A 337 1.03 10.80 4.33
C ALA A 337 0.63 11.30 5.72
N ALA A 338 -0.43 10.78 6.31
CA ALA A 338 -0.87 11.20 7.63
C ALA A 338 0.13 10.82 8.73
N PHE A 339 0.74 9.64 8.63
CA PHE A 339 1.78 9.22 9.58
C PHE A 339 3.04 10.07 9.46
N ILE A 340 3.46 10.38 8.22
CA ILE A 340 4.61 11.26 7.96
C ILE A 340 4.32 12.67 8.51
N MET A 341 3.08 13.16 8.34
CA MET A 341 2.66 14.45 8.87
C MET A 341 2.74 14.48 10.40
N ALA A 342 2.23 13.46 11.10
CA ALA A 342 2.30 13.35 12.55
C ALA A 342 3.75 13.37 13.06
N ASP A 343 4.63 12.57 12.44
CA ASP A 343 6.05 12.49 12.78
C ASP A 343 6.78 13.83 12.51
N THR A 344 6.51 14.48 11.38
CA THR A 344 7.12 15.76 11.01
C THR A 344 6.69 16.91 11.93
N LEU A 345 5.42 16.92 12.35
CA LEU A 345 4.88 17.92 13.28
C LEU A 345 5.20 17.61 14.75
N GLY A 346 5.77 16.44 15.04
CA GLY A 346 6.06 15.99 16.40
C GLY A 346 4.82 15.80 17.26
N MET A 347 3.66 15.55 16.64
CA MET A 347 2.38 15.36 17.34
C MET A 347 1.98 13.88 17.38
N LYS A 348 1.17 13.54 18.38
CA LYS A 348 0.64 12.17 18.47
C LYS A 348 -0.33 11.90 17.34
N TYR A 349 -0.29 10.68 16.78
CA TYR A 349 -1.17 10.28 15.69
C TYR A 349 -2.67 10.47 16.03
N ASN A 350 -3.07 10.20 17.28
CA ASN A 350 -4.45 10.40 17.73
C ASN A 350 -4.92 11.86 17.67
N GLU A 351 -4.04 12.83 17.86
CA GLU A 351 -4.37 14.25 17.74
C GLU A 351 -4.58 14.63 16.29
N LEU A 352 -3.75 14.08 15.39
CA LEU A 352 -3.92 14.24 13.95
C LEU A 352 -5.23 13.59 13.46
N LEU A 353 -5.58 12.39 13.96
CA LEU A 353 -6.85 11.72 13.65
C LEU A 353 -8.05 12.62 13.89
N LEU A 354 -8.12 13.21 15.08
CA LEU A 354 -9.23 14.10 15.45
C LEU A 354 -9.30 15.33 14.54
N SER A 355 -8.14 15.90 14.21
CA SER A 355 -8.05 17.05 13.30
C SER A 355 -8.46 16.69 11.86
N ALA A 356 -8.20 15.47 11.41
CA ALA A 356 -8.52 14.98 10.07
C ALA A 356 -10.00 14.70 9.84
N ILE A 357 -10.81 14.51 10.90
CA ILE A 357 -12.26 14.25 10.78
C ILE A 357 -12.95 15.38 10.04
N ILE A 358 -12.65 16.63 10.36
CA ILE A 358 -13.35 17.80 9.78
C ILE A 358 -13.12 17.88 8.26
N PRO A 359 -11.86 17.89 7.75
CA PRO A 359 -11.64 17.91 6.29
C PRO A 359 -12.19 16.66 5.59
N ALA A 360 -12.14 15.47 6.22
CA ALA A 360 -12.72 14.27 5.65
C ALA A 360 -14.24 14.36 5.49
N VAL A 361 -14.95 14.84 6.54
CA VAL A 361 -16.41 15.06 6.48
C VAL A 361 -16.77 16.07 5.40
N ILE A 362 -16.08 17.21 5.32
CA ILE A 362 -16.32 18.23 4.30
C ILE A 362 -16.10 17.65 2.89
N TYR A 363 -15.05 16.87 2.70
CA TYR A 363 -14.74 16.21 1.43
C TYR A 363 -15.89 15.29 0.98
N TYR A 364 -16.33 14.39 1.84
CA TYR A 364 -17.40 13.44 1.51
C TYR A 364 -18.76 14.13 1.36
N MET A 365 -19.05 15.15 2.17
CA MET A 365 -20.26 15.96 2.01
C MET A 365 -20.31 16.63 0.64
N GLY A 366 -19.18 17.18 0.16
CA GLY A 366 -19.08 17.79 -1.16
C GLY A 366 -19.40 16.81 -2.29
N ILE A 367 -18.85 15.59 -2.23
CA ILE A 367 -19.09 14.53 -3.23
C ILE A 367 -20.57 14.10 -3.19
N LEU A 368 -21.09 13.80 -2.00
CA LEU A 368 -22.47 13.34 -1.84
C LEU A 368 -23.46 14.40 -2.29
N PHE A 369 -23.17 15.68 -2.06
CA PHE A 369 -23.99 16.79 -2.53
C PHE A 369 -24.01 16.88 -4.07
N GLN A 370 -22.86 16.77 -4.72
CA GLN A 370 -22.77 16.73 -6.19
C GLN A 370 -23.54 15.55 -6.79
N ILE A 371 -23.44 14.37 -6.18
CA ILE A 371 -24.21 13.19 -6.61
C ILE A 371 -25.70 13.43 -6.45
N GLN A 372 -26.13 14.01 -5.32
CA GLN A 372 -27.53 14.34 -5.06
C GLN A 372 -28.10 15.27 -6.13
N MET A 373 -27.40 16.38 -6.41
CA MET A 373 -27.81 17.35 -7.42
C MET A 373 -27.91 16.74 -8.82
N ARG A 374 -26.94 15.88 -9.19
CA ARG A 374 -26.97 15.19 -10.48
C ARG A 374 -28.10 14.17 -10.56
N ALA A 375 -28.32 13.39 -9.51
CA ALA A 375 -29.40 12.41 -9.44
C ALA A 375 -30.78 13.08 -9.55
N GLU A 376 -30.98 14.23 -8.91
CA GLU A 376 -32.22 15.00 -9.00
C GLU A 376 -32.43 15.54 -10.42
N LYS A 377 -31.38 16.10 -11.03
CA LYS A 377 -31.44 16.61 -12.43
C LYS A 377 -31.78 15.50 -13.43
N MET A 378 -31.34 14.26 -13.18
CA MET A 378 -31.61 13.12 -14.04
C MET A 378 -32.90 12.38 -13.66
N GLY A 379 -33.63 12.79 -12.63
CA GLY A 379 -34.86 12.15 -12.16
C GLY A 379 -34.64 10.74 -11.59
N MET A 380 -33.42 10.46 -11.11
CA MET A 380 -33.06 9.10 -10.65
C MET A 380 -33.78 8.73 -9.36
N GLN A 381 -34.22 7.48 -9.30
CA GLN A 381 -34.80 6.87 -8.11
C GLN A 381 -33.74 6.08 -7.32
N GLY A 382 -33.98 5.84 -6.04
CA GLY A 382 -33.17 4.91 -5.25
C GLY A 382 -33.50 3.44 -5.53
N THR A 383 -32.64 2.54 -5.09
CA THR A 383 -32.93 1.11 -5.13
C THR A 383 -34.19 0.80 -4.29
N PRO A 384 -35.13 -0.03 -4.79
CA PRO A 384 -36.30 -0.45 -4.04
C PRO A 384 -35.93 -1.06 -2.68
N LYS A 385 -36.72 -0.74 -1.64
CA LYS A 385 -36.43 -1.17 -0.26
C LYS A 385 -36.36 -2.70 -0.09
N ASP A 386 -37.08 -3.42 -0.93
CA ASP A 386 -37.12 -4.89 -0.92
C ASP A 386 -35.82 -5.53 -1.41
N GLN A 387 -35.01 -4.79 -2.16
CA GLN A 387 -33.71 -5.22 -2.67
C GLN A 387 -32.52 -4.77 -1.80
N LEU A 388 -32.79 -4.01 -0.74
CA LEU A 388 -31.74 -3.49 0.13
C LEU A 388 -31.50 -4.43 1.31
N PRO A 389 -30.23 -4.67 1.68
CA PRO A 389 -29.92 -5.43 2.88
C PRO A 389 -30.42 -4.67 4.13
N LYS A 390 -31.04 -5.38 5.05
CA LYS A 390 -31.48 -4.79 6.32
C LYS A 390 -30.26 -4.54 7.22
N MET A 391 -30.08 -3.32 7.72
CA MET A 391 -28.98 -2.95 8.60
C MET A 391 -28.82 -3.91 9.78
N SER A 392 -29.92 -4.34 10.39
CA SER A 392 -29.91 -5.30 11.49
C SER A 392 -29.31 -6.67 11.11
N GLN A 393 -29.52 -7.10 9.85
CA GLN A 393 -29.00 -8.36 9.35
C GLN A 393 -27.49 -8.22 9.06
N VAL A 394 -27.07 -7.12 8.40
CA VAL A 394 -25.66 -6.81 8.12
C VAL A 394 -24.85 -6.75 9.43
N MET A 395 -25.37 -6.06 10.44
CA MET A 395 -24.70 -5.96 11.74
C MET A 395 -24.67 -7.28 12.50
N LYS A 396 -25.68 -8.14 12.35
CA LYS A 396 -25.68 -9.46 12.98
C LYS A 396 -24.68 -10.42 12.34
N GLU A 397 -24.50 -10.34 11.02
CA GLU A 397 -23.64 -11.23 10.26
C GLU A 397 -22.18 -10.78 10.33
N TYR A 398 -21.90 -9.48 10.11
CA TYR A 398 -20.56 -8.94 9.95
C TYR A 398 -20.15 -7.96 11.07
N GLY A 399 -21.00 -7.64 12.03
CA GLY A 399 -20.74 -6.61 13.04
C GLY A 399 -19.49 -6.89 13.90
N HIS A 400 -19.09 -8.15 14.05
CA HIS A 400 -17.86 -8.52 14.73
C HIS A 400 -16.59 -7.99 14.02
N LEU A 401 -16.65 -7.76 12.69
CA LEU A 401 -15.54 -7.19 11.91
C LEU A 401 -15.35 -5.68 12.18
N ALA A 402 -16.34 -4.99 12.71
CA ALA A 402 -16.23 -3.59 13.07
C ALA A 402 -15.40 -3.37 14.35
N LEU A 403 -15.33 -4.36 15.26
CA LEU A 403 -14.61 -4.25 16.52
C LEU A 403 -13.13 -3.85 16.39
N PRO A 404 -12.32 -4.48 15.52
CA PRO A 404 -10.91 -4.11 15.36
C PRO A 404 -10.66 -2.71 14.78
N ILE A 405 -11.70 -2.05 14.27
CA ILE A 405 -11.59 -0.68 13.73
C ILE A 405 -11.84 0.35 14.84
N ILE A 406 -12.65 -0.01 15.82
CA ILE A 406 -13.06 0.87 16.93
C ILE A 406 -12.00 0.86 18.04
N PHE A 407 -11.32 -0.26 18.25
CA PHE A 407 -10.25 -0.47 19.23
C PHE A 407 -8.84 -0.35 18.61
#